data_7ed29190593ede076ccc6146ce0e9c47
#
_entry.id   7ed29190593ede076ccc6146ce0e9c47
#
_cell.length_a   1.000
_cell.length_b   1.000
_cell.length_c   1.000
_cell.angle_alpha   90.00
_cell.angle_beta   90.00
_cell.angle_gamma   90.00
#
_symmetry.space_group_name_H-M   'P 1'
#
loop_
_entity.id
_entity.type
_entity.pdbx_description
1 polymer ?
#
loop_
_entity_poly.entity_id
_entity_poly.type
_entity_poly.pdbx_seq_one_letter_code
_entity_poly.pdbx_strand_id
1 'polypeptide(L)'
;MSKLAIKGGNPVRTNLFPSYNVIGDSEISAVTDVMKSGILSRYLGTWHKDFFGGPKVQEFEANWSKLFDSKYSISMNSATSGLYAACAAAGFSPGDEVIVSPYTMSASAMAPVVCGANPVFADVDPETFCISA
;
A
#
# COMPACT_ATOMS: atom_id res chain seq x y z
N MET A 1 40.52 6.39 -10.32
CA MET A 1 39.15 6.14 -9.83
C MET A 1 38.60 7.42 -9.23
N SER A 2 37.43 7.86 -9.59
CA SER A 2 36.75 9.02 -8.99
C SER A 2 36.45 8.76 -7.50
N LYS A 3 36.68 9.75 -6.65
CA LYS A 3 36.38 9.65 -5.22
C LYS A 3 34.88 9.68 -5.01
N LEU A 4 34.33 8.76 -4.22
CA LEU A 4 32.90 8.72 -3.88
C LEU A 4 32.45 10.01 -3.17
N ALA A 5 31.25 10.51 -3.45
CA ALA A 5 30.71 11.72 -2.83
C ALA A 5 30.75 11.68 -1.30
N ILE A 6 30.35 10.55 -0.69
CA ILE A 6 30.41 10.34 0.77
C ILE A 6 31.83 10.44 1.37
N LYS A 7 32.85 10.28 0.54
CA LYS A 7 34.27 10.44 0.92
C LYS A 7 34.85 11.78 0.45
N GLY A 8 34.00 12.75 0.13
CA GLY A 8 34.40 14.11 -0.29
C GLY A 8 34.68 14.22 -1.80
N GLY A 9 34.14 13.34 -2.62
CA GLY A 9 34.10 13.51 -4.08
C GLY A 9 32.89 14.35 -4.51
N ASN A 10 32.77 14.64 -5.81
CA ASN A 10 31.63 15.37 -6.34
C ASN A 10 30.40 14.45 -6.39
N PRO A 11 29.23 14.88 -5.84
CA PRO A 11 27.99 14.14 -5.96
C PRO A 11 27.49 14.16 -7.42
N VAL A 12 26.81 13.10 -7.82
CA VAL A 12 26.16 13.01 -9.14
C VAL A 12 25.07 14.08 -9.29
N ARG A 13 24.47 14.47 -8.18
CA ARG A 13 23.43 15.49 -8.12
C ARG A 13 23.73 16.47 -6.99
N THR A 14 23.76 17.76 -7.31
CA THR A 14 23.97 18.85 -6.34
C THR A 14 22.66 19.48 -5.87
N ASN A 15 21.62 19.44 -6.73
CA ASN A 15 20.31 19.98 -6.38
C ASN A 15 19.54 18.94 -5.56
N LEU A 16 19.03 19.33 -4.41
CA LEU A 16 18.14 18.49 -3.60
C LEU A 16 16.84 18.18 -4.36
N PHE A 17 16.25 17.04 -4.08
CA PHE A 17 14.89 16.76 -4.52
C PHE A 17 13.93 17.76 -3.88
N PRO A 18 12.88 18.19 -4.60
CA PRO A 18 11.87 19.06 -4.00
C PRO A 18 11.23 18.39 -2.77
N SER A 19 10.82 19.21 -1.82
CA SER A 19 10.09 18.71 -0.64
C SER A 19 8.83 17.96 -1.07
N TYR A 20 8.61 16.80 -0.48
CA TYR A 20 7.41 15.98 -0.71
C TYR A 20 6.27 16.48 0.21
N ASN A 21 5.90 17.72 0.08
CA ASN A 21 4.73 18.27 0.75
C ASN A 21 3.69 18.68 -0.31
N VAL A 22 2.61 17.93 -0.38
CA VAL A 22 1.51 18.13 -1.32
C VAL A 22 0.22 18.58 -0.61
N ILE A 23 0.30 18.89 0.69
CA ILE A 23 -0.85 19.37 1.47
C ILE A 23 -1.00 20.88 1.27
N GLY A 24 -2.11 21.28 0.71
CA GLY A 24 -2.50 22.66 0.47
C GLY A 24 -3.91 22.97 0.98
N ASP A 25 -4.48 24.08 0.52
CA ASP A 25 -5.79 24.57 0.96
C ASP A 25 -6.92 23.61 0.59
N SER A 26 -6.81 22.86 -0.52
CA SER A 26 -7.79 21.86 -0.93
C SER A 26 -7.87 20.70 0.05
N GLU A 27 -6.75 20.18 0.50
CA GLU A 27 -6.68 19.09 1.48
C GLU A 27 -7.17 19.57 2.86
N ILE A 28 -6.77 20.78 3.26
CA ILE A 28 -7.22 21.38 4.52
C ILE A 28 -8.73 21.57 4.51
N SER A 29 -9.29 22.08 3.42
CA SER A 29 -10.74 22.24 3.27
C SER A 29 -11.47 20.91 3.35
N ALA A 30 -11.01 19.90 2.60
CA ALA A 30 -11.62 18.57 2.56
C ALA A 30 -11.63 17.89 3.93
N VAL A 31 -10.51 17.97 4.67
CA VAL A 31 -10.43 17.44 6.04
C VAL A 31 -11.35 18.20 6.98
N THR A 32 -11.40 19.52 6.87
CA THR A 32 -12.28 20.36 7.69
C THR A 32 -13.75 20.00 7.48
N ASP A 33 -14.17 19.74 6.25
CA ASP A 33 -15.55 19.35 5.94
C ASP A 33 -15.89 17.98 6.53
N VAL A 34 -14.97 17.02 6.47
CA VAL A 34 -15.13 15.71 7.14
C VAL A 34 -15.28 15.89 8.64
N MET A 35 -14.42 16.69 9.26
CA MET A 35 -14.48 16.94 10.72
C MET A 35 -15.79 17.63 11.13
N LYS A 36 -16.25 18.62 10.37
CA LYS A 36 -17.54 19.29 10.62
C LYS A 36 -18.73 18.35 10.46
N SER A 37 -18.67 17.40 9.54
CA SER A 37 -19.74 16.41 9.34
C SER A 37 -19.88 15.42 10.49
N GLY A 38 -18.82 15.19 11.26
CA GLY A 38 -18.73 14.14 12.28
C GLY A 38 -18.74 12.72 11.72
N ILE A 39 -18.68 12.57 10.39
CA ILE A 39 -18.68 11.28 9.71
C ILE A 39 -17.26 10.98 9.23
N LEU A 40 -16.56 10.11 9.96
CA LEU A 40 -15.21 9.65 9.62
C LEU A 40 -15.26 8.44 8.69
N SER A 41 -14.37 7.47 8.88
CA SER A 41 -14.30 6.26 8.05
C SER A 41 -15.53 5.35 8.14
N ARG A 42 -16.23 5.36 9.27
CA ARG A 42 -17.38 4.51 9.60
C ARG A 42 -17.01 3.03 9.66
N TYR A 43 -17.37 2.20 8.67
CA TYR A 43 -17.25 0.74 8.74
C TYR A 43 -17.96 0.17 9.96
N LEU A 44 -19.28 0.43 10.00
CA LEU A 44 -20.11 -0.02 11.12
C LEU A 44 -20.33 -1.54 11.04
N GLY A 45 -20.12 -2.23 12.16
CA GLY A 45 -20.32 -3.70 12.26
C GLY A 45 -21.78 -4.15 12.30
N THR A 46 -22.67 -3.41 11.64
CA THR A 46 -24.10 -3.70 11.54
C THR A 46 -24.64 -3.32 10.16
N TRP A 47 -25.80 -3.88 9.78
CA TRP A 47 -26.44 -3.50 8.52
C TRP A 47 -26.86 -2.03 8.55
N HIS A 48 -26.10 -1.21 7.85
CA HIS A 48 -26.28 0.23 7.72
C HIS A 48 -25.71 0.69 6.38
N LYS A 49 -26.17 1.86 5.88
CA LYS A 49 -25.63 2.44 4.64
C LYS A 49 -24.11 2.68 4.69
N ASP A 50 -23.54 2.85 5.88
CA ASP A 50 -22.11 3.07 6.12
C ASP A 50 -21.39 1.76 6.53
N PHE A 51 -21.99 0.59 6.32
CA PHE A 51 -21.34 -0.71 6.56
C PHE A 51 -20.05 -0.85 5.75
N PHE A 52 -20.05 -0.38 4.52
CA PHE A 52 -18.87 -0.33 3.64
C PHE A 52 -18.10 0.98 3.72
N GLY A 53 -18.16 1.68 4.83
CA GLY A 53 -17.49 2.95 5.04
C GLY A 53 -18.39 4.16 4.86
N GLY A 54 -17.93 5.31 5.31
CA GLY A 54 -18.64 6.58 5.19
C GLY A 54 -18.59 7.17 3.77
N PRO A 55 -19.29 8.26 3.51
CA PRO A 55 -19.41 8.83 2.15
C PRO A 55 -18.08 9.12 1.47
N LYS A 56 -17.08 9.62 2.20
CA LYS A 56 -15.76 9.94 1.61
C LYS A 56 -14.93 8.70 1.29
N VAL A 57 -15.09 7.63 2.07
CA VAL A 57 -14.49 6.33 1.77
C VAL A 57 -15.10 5.76 0.48
N GLN A 58 -16.42 5.71 0.39
CA GLN A 58 -17.14 5.21 -0.78
C GLN A 58 -16.83 6.03 -2.04
N GLU A 59 -16.76 7.37 -1.92
CA GLU A 59 -16.37 8.26 -3.02
C GLU A 59 -14.94 7.96 -3.50
N PHE A 60 -14.00 7.77 -2.57
CA PHE A 60 -12.61 7.44 -2.90
C PHE A 60 -12.51 6.10 -3.64
N GLU A 61 -13.17 5.05 -3.14
CA GLU A 61 -13.17 3.72 -3.75
C GLU A 61 -13.80 3.73 -5.16
N ALA A 62 -14.89 4.46 -5.34
CA ALA A 62 -15.55 4.62 -6.63
C ALA A 62 -14.66 5.36 -7.64
N ASN A 63 -14.01 6.44 -7.22
CA ASN A 63 -13.10 7.21 -8.06
C ASN A 63 -11.85 6.40 -8.43
N TRP A 64 -11.32 5.61 -7.49
CA TRP A 64 -10.19 4.71 -7.75
C TRP A 64 -10.55 3.62 -8.75
N SER A 65 -11.70 2.97 -8.57
CA SER A 65 -12.21 1.99 -9.53
C SER A 65 -12.35 2.56 -10.93
N LYS A 66 -12.86 3.78 -11.06
CA LYS A 66 -13.00 4.47 -12.34
C LYS A 66 -11.64 4.81 -12.97
N LEU A 67 -10.68 5.28 -12.15
CA LEU A 67 -9.37 5.70 -12.65
C LEU A 67 -8.55 4.52 -13.18
N PHE A 68 -8.64 3.36 -12.53
CA PHE A 68 -7.84 2.17 -12.86
C PHE A 68 -8.62 1.08 -13.59
N ASP A 69 -9.85 1.38 -14.03
CA ASP A 69 -10.75 0.44 -14.72
C ASP A 69 -10.89 -0.90 -13.97
N SER A 70 -11.02 -0.80 -12.64
CA SER A 70 -11.22 -1.97 -11.77
C SER A 70 -12.69 -2.10 -11.39
N LYS A 71 -13.18 -3.33 -11.31
CA LYS A 71 -14.59 -3.59 -10.96
C LYS A 71 -14.91 -3.19 -9.52
N TYR A 72 -13.96 -3.38 -8.61
CA TYR A 72 -14.08 -3.06 -7.20
C TYR A 72 -12.78 -2.50 -6.67
N SER A 73 -12.87 -1.62 -5.69
CA SER A 73 -11.75 -1.11 -4.92
C SER A 73 -12.13 -1.09 -3.44
N ILE A 74 -11.22 -1.49 -2.59
CA ILE A 74 -11.42 -1.51 -1.13
C ILE A 74 -10.25 -0.76 -0.51
N SER A 75 -10.55 0.32 0.18
CA SER A 75 -9.55 1.14 0.84
C SER A 75 -9.09 0.51 2.16
N MET A 76 -7.80 0.59 2.43
CA MET A 76 -7.17 0.07 3.64
C MET A 76 -6.36 1.17 4.31
N ASN A 77 -6.07 1.00 5.59
CA ASN A 77 -5.25 1.94 6.35
C ASN A 77 -3.75 1.88 5.98
N SER A 78 -3.32 0.80 5.32
CA SER A 78 -1.93 0.61 4.87
C SER A 78 -1.85 -0.44 3.76
N ALA A 79 -0.76 -0.40 2.98
CA ALA A 79 -0.45 -1.44 2.00
C ALA A 79 -0.28 -2.81 2.67
N THR A 80 0.30 -2.86 3.88
CA THR A 80 0.45 -4.10 4.65
C THR A 80 -0.91 -4.74 4.97
N SER A 81 -1.88 -3.95 5.41
CA SER A 81 -3.26 -4.44 5.64
C SER A 81 -3.91 -4.93 4.34
N GLY A 82 -3.63 -4.26 3.23
CA GLY A 82 -4.06 -4.68 1.90
C GLY A 82 -3.50 -6.05 1.50
N LEU A 83 -2.21 -6.29 1.75
CA LEU A 83 -1.58 -7.58 1.51
C LEU A 83 -2.20 -8.70 2.37
N TYR A 84 -2.45 -8.43 3.65
CA TYR A 84 -3.10 -9.40 4.54
C TYR A 84 -4.52 -9.75 4.06
N ALA A 85 -5.30 -8.74 3.71
CA ALA A 85 -6.64 -8.94 3.18
C ALA A 85 -6.63 -9.71 1.85
N ALA A 86 -5.67 -9.42 0.96
CA ALA A 86 -5.52 -10.13 -0.30
C ALA A 86 -5.16 -11.61 -0.09
N CYS A 87 -4.22 -11.92 0.81
CA CYS A 87 -3.87 -13.30 1.16
C CYS A 87 -5.08 -14.05 1.74
N ALA A 88 -5.82 -13.43 2.66
CA ALA A 88 -7.02 -14.02 3.23
C ALA A 88 -8.12 -14.24 2.17
N ALA A 89 -8.32 -13.27 1.28
CA ALA A 89 -9.31 -13.37 0.20
C ALA A 89 -8.93 -14.44 -0.85
N ALA A 90 -7.63 -14.69 -1.05
CA ALA A 90 -7.13 -15.78 -1.88
C ALA A 90 -7.31 -17.17 -1.23
N GLY A 91 -7.70 -17.22 0.05
CA GLY A 91 -7.97 -18.44 0.77
C GLY A 91 -6.73 -19.14 1.32
N PHE A 92 -5.63 -18.43 1.48
CA PHE A 92 -4.41 -19.03 2.04
C PHE A 92 -4.65 -19.56 3.46
N SER A 93 -4.11 -20.72 3.74
CA SER A 93 -4.32 -21.48 4.96
C SER A 93 -3.05 -22.24 5.40
N PRO A 94 -3.01 -22.78 6.62
CA PRO A 94 -1.89 -23.59 7.07
C PRO A 94 -1.58 -24.75 6.13
N GLY A 95 -0.30 -24.83 5.72
CA GLY A 95 0.18 -25.83 4.76
C GLY A 95 0.35 -25.35 3.32
N ASP A 96 -0.24 -24.20 2.98
CA ASP A 96 -0.01 -23.57 1.69
C ASP A 96 1.39 -22.95 1.61
N GLU A 97 1.93 -22.87 0.41
CA GLU A 97 3.21 -22.22 0.11
C GLU A 97 2.98 -21.02 -0.81
N VAL A 98 3.66 -19.91 -0.50
CA VAL A 98 3.54 -18.66 -1.26
C VAL A 98 4.93 -18.19 -1.68
N ILE A 99 5.16 -18.09 -2.98
CA ILE A 99 6.43 -17.61 -3.51
C ILE A 99 6.57 -16.11 -3.25
N VAL A 100 7.70 -15.73 -2.65
CA VAL A 100 7.99 -14.33 -2.27
C VAL A 100 9.42 -13.98 -2.69
N SER A 101 9.63 -12.76 -3.17
CA SER A 101 10.97 -12.24 -3.41
C SER A 101 11.72 -12.02 -2.08
N PRO A 102 13.01 -12.37 -1.96
CA PRO A 102 13.83 -12.00 -0.81
C PRO A 102 14.22 -10.51 -0.82
N TYR A 103 14.14 -9.86 -1.97
CA TYR A 103 14.47 -8.44 -2.14
C TYR A 103 13.18 -7.60 -2.11
N THR A 104 12.61 -7.46 -0.92
CA THR A 104 11.34 -6.75 -0.71
C THR A 104 11.20 -6.28 0.75
N MET A 105 10.16 -5.51 1.02
CA MET A 105 9.72 -5.22 2.38
C MET A 105 9.28 -6.51 3.09
N SER A 106 9.59 -6.64 4.38
CA SER A 106 9.18 -7.79 5.20
C SER A 106 7.68 -8.06 5.16
N ALA A 107 6.85 -7.05 4.92
CA ALA A 107 5.40 -7.18 4.80
C ALA A 107 4.98 -8.19 3.70
N SER A 108 5.75 -8.32 2.62
CA SER A 108 5.46 -9.27 1.54
C SER A 108 5.56 -10.73 2.01
N ALA A 109 6.55 -11.05 2.84
CA ALA A 109 6.69 -12.38 3.42
C ALA A 109 5.77 -12.59 4.63
N MET A 110 5.47 -11.52 5.40
CA MET A 110 4.60 -11.62 6.57
C MET A 110 3.13 -11.79 6.21
N ALA A 111 2.71 -11.35 5.04
CA ALA A 111 1.30 -11.45 4.64
C ALA A 111 0.80 -12.91 4.57
N PRO A 112 1.47 -13.85 3.87
CA PRO A 112 1.08 -15.25 3.92
C PRO A 112 1.21 -15.85 5.33
N VAL A 113 2.23 -15.47 6.11
CA VAL A 113 2.42 -15.99 7.49
C VAL A 113 1.22 -15.65 8.38
N VAL A 114 0.65 -14.47 8.27
CA VAL A 114 -0.55 -14.09 9.05
C VAL A 114 -1.75 -15.00 8.74
N CYS A 115 -1.82 -15.54 7.52
CA CYS A 115 -2.85 -16.53 7.13
C CYS A 115 -2.45 -17.97 7.45
N GLY A 116 -1.27 -18.19 8.04
CA GLY A 116 -0.76 -19.53 8.37
C GLY A 116 -0.03 -20.22 7.23
N ALA A 117 0.13 -19.59 6.08
CA ALA A 117 0.87 -20.12 4.94
C ALA A 117 2.39 -19.89 5.09
N ASN A 118 3.19 -20.67 4.39
CA ASN A 118 4.64 -20.63 4.42
C ASN A 118 5.18 -19.78 3.26
N PRO A 119 5.95 -18.70 3.50
CA PRO A 119 6.65 -18.00 2.44
C PRO A 119 7.82 -18.85 1.94
N VAL A 120 7.89 -19.05 0.62
CA VAL A 120 8.99 -19.71 -0.07
C VAL A 120 9.74 -18.64 -0.88
N PHE A 121 11.00 -18.41 -0.55
CA PHE A 121 11.78 -17.40 -1.23
C PHE A 121 12.31 -17.91 -2.57
N ALA A 122 11.99 -17.17 -3.64
CA ALA A 122 12.58 -17.36 -4.96
C ALA A 122 13.62 -16.27 -5.21
N ASP A 123 14.73 -16.62 -5.85
CA ASP A 123 15.80 -15.68 -6.14
C ASP A 123 15.35 -14.55 -7.09
N VAL A 124 16.15 -13.53 -7.22
CA VAL A 124 15.87 -12.38 -8.08
C VAL A 124 16.87 -12.29 -9.23
N ASP A 125 16.40 -11.82 -10.35
CA ASP A 125 17.24 -11.43 -11.46
C ASP A 125 18.10 -10.23 -11.06
N PRO A 126 19.45 -10.30 -11.24
CA PRO A 126 20.38 -9.27 -10.77
C PRO A 126 20.27 -7.94 -11.53
N GLU A 127 19.66 -7.91 -12.70
CA GLU A 127 19.51 -6.70 -13.50
C GLU A 127 18.18 -5.99 -13.21
N THR A 128 17.11 -6.75 -13.04
CA THR A 128 15.75 -6.20 -12.87
C THR A 128 15.26 -6.19 -11.43
N PHE A 129 15.89 -6.98 -10.55
CA PHE A 129 15.48 -7.24 -9.16
C PHE A 129 14.07 -7.82 -9.01
N CYS A 130 13.50 -8.30 -10.11
CA CYS A 130 12.25 -9.06 -10.10
C CYS A 130 12.52 -10.53 -9.77
N ILE A 131 11.47 -11.27 -9.32
CA ILE A 131 11.57 -12.72 -9.09
C ILE A 131 12.04 -13.38 -10.40
N SER A 132 13.07 -14.22 -10.28
CA SER A 132 13.54 -15.08 -11.37
C SER A 132 12.72 -16.37 -11.39
N ALA A 133 12.19 -16.71 -12.55
CA ALA A 133 11.44 -17.93 -12.77
C ALA A 133 12.38 -19.11 -13.12
#